data_b7d48390ed83e785c4cc142442b07396
#
_entry.id   b7d48390ed83e785c4cc142442b07396
#
_cell.length_a   1.000
_cell.length_b   1.000
_cell.length_c   1.000
_cell.angle_alpha   90.00
_cell.angle_beta   90.00
_cell.angle_gamma   90.00
#
_symmetry.space_group_name_H-M   'P 1'
#
loop_
_entity.id
_entity.type
_entity.pdbx_description
1 polymer ?
#
loop_
_entity_poly.entity_id
_entity_poly.type
_entity_poly.pdbx_seq_one_letter_code
_entity_poly.pdbx_strand_id
1 'polypeptide(L)' 'DQNTVEIKGTTDPHVRVTINNFWAIIDENNNFFYTLALKDGENEIKIVAQDQAGNKTEKTIKVTYHP' A
#
# COMPACT_ATOMS: atom_id res chain seq x y z
N ASP A 1 -12.20 1.16 19.13
CA ASP A 1 -10.80 1.11 18.83
C ASP A 1 -10.54 0.84 17.39
N GLN A 2 -9.44 1.37 16.97
CA GLN A 2 -9.10 1.37 15.57
C GLN A 2 -8.19 0.20 15.26
N ASN A 3 -8.62 -0.65 14.35
CA ASN A 3 -7.77 -1.72 13.89
C ASN A 3 -7.32 -1.44 12.45
N THR A 4 -7.06 -0.17 12.14
CA THR A 4 -6.62 0.22 10.81
C THR A 4 -5.20 0.73 10.86
N VAL A 5 -4.51 0.61 9.73
CA VAL A 5 -3.19 1.17 9.55
C VAL A 5 -3.18 1.97 8.26
N GLU A 6 -2.49 3.10 8.28
CA GLU A 6 -2.34 3.92 7.09
C GLU A 6 -0.99 3.63 6.44
N ILE A 7 -1.02 3.26 5.18
CA ILE A 7 0.18 3.02 4.39
C ILE A 7 0.45 4.28 3.57
N LYS A 8 1.63 4.86 3.74
CA LYS A 8 2.02 6.08 3.05
C LYS A 8 3.38 5.91 2.41
N GLY A 9 3.59 6.64 1.34
CA GLY A 9 4.90 6.68 0.71
C GLY A 9 4.89 7.66 -0.45
N THR A 10 6.02 7.72 -1.14
CA THR A 10 6.15 8.52 -2.35
C THR A 10 6.47 7.60 -3.51
N THR A 11 6.08 8.02 -4.69
CA THR A 11 6.33 7.26 -5.91
C THR A 11 6.82 8.21 -7.00
N ASP A 12 7.35 7.64 -8.06
CA ASP A 12 7.74 8.43 -9.23
C ASP A 12 6.49 8.85 -10.01
N PRO A 13 6.59 9.91 -10.83
CA PRO A 13 5.47 10.30 -11.67
C PRO A 13 5.02 9.16 -12.58
N HIS A 14 3.70 9.10 -12.82
CA HIS A 14 3.09 8.12 -13.72
C HIS A 14 3.22 6.68 -13.26
N VAL A 15 3.41 6.47 -11.96
CA VAL A 15 3.45 5.14 -11.36
C VAL A 15 2.15 4.92 -10.63
N ARG A 16 1.59 3.73 -10.75
CA ARG A 16 0.39 3.33 -10.04
C ARG A 16 0.78 2.40 -8.91
N VAL A 17 0.09 2.52 -7.79
CA VAL A 17 0.38 1.71 -6.61
C VAL A 17 -0.89 0.98 -6.21
N THR A 18 -0.75 -0.33 -5.97
CA THR A 18 -1.83 -1.11 -5.38
C THR A 18 -1.36 -1.69 -4.05
N ILE A 19 -2.31 -1.84 -3.13
CA ILE A 19 -2.07 -2.45 -1.84
C ILE A 19 -3.10 -3.54 -1.68
N ASN A 20 -2.62 -4.79 -1.64
CA ASN A 20 -3.48 -5.99 -1.64
C ASN A 20 -4.49 -5.96 -2.79
N ASN A 21 -4.02 -5.54 -3.98
CA ASN A 21 -4.80 -5.45 -5.22
C ASN A 21 -5.83 -4.32 -5.25
N PHE A 22 -5.79 -3.38 -4.29
CA PHE A 22 -6.64 -2.20 -4.30
C PHE A 22 -5.81 -0.98 -4.64
N TRP A 23 -6.37 -0.08 -5.45
CA TRP A 23 -5.67 1.13 -5.86
C TRP A 23 -5.44 2.04 -4.66
N ALA A 24 -4.20 2.46 -4.46
CA ALA A 24 -3.90 3.49 -3.48
C ALA A 24 -4.25 4.85 -4.07
N ILE A 25 -4.52 5.82 -3.19
CA ILE A 25 -4.75 7.20 -3.60
C ILE A 25 -3.40 7.86 -3.80
N ILE A 26 -3.22 8.51 -4.94
CA ILE A 26 -1.97 9.21 -5.27
C ILE A 26 -2.32 10.67 -5.52
N ASP A 27 -1.69 11.58 -4.76
CA ASP A 27 -1.96 13.01 -4.89
C ASP A 27 -1.06 13.64 -5.97
N GLU A 28 -1.20 14.94 -6.17
CA GLU A 28 -0.47 15.64 -7.23
C GLU A 28 1.03 15.75 -6.95
N ASN A 29 1.46 15.48 -5.73
CA ASN A 29 2.86 15.48 -5.33
C ASN A 29 3.45 14.08 -5.34
N ASN A 30 2.74 13.11 -5.90
CA ASN A 30 3.15 11.72 -5.98
C ASN A 30 3.30 11.04 -4.62
N ASN A 31 2.54 11.51 -3.64
CA ASN A 31 2.40 10.81 -2.37
C ASN A 31 1.25 9.83 -2.49
N PHE A 32 1.47 8.61 -2.06
CA PHE A 32 0.37 7.64 -2.05
C PHE A 32 -0.01 7.29 -0.62
N PHE A 33 -1.29 6.97 -0.45
CA PHE A 33 -1.77 6.53 0.86
C PHE A 33 -2.95 5.59 0.71
N TYR A 34 -3.07 4.71 1.67
CA TYR A 34 -4.14 3.73 1.69
C TYR A 34 -4.38 3.33 3.14
N THR A 35 -5.64 3.27 3.54
CA THR A 35 -6.01 2.83 4.89
C THR A 35 -6.47 1.39 4.80
N LEU A 36 -5.86 0.55 5.61
CA LEU A 36 -6.10 -0.89 5.57
C LEU A 36 -6.60 -1.35 6.94
N ALA A 37 -7.66 -2.14 6.94
CA ALA A 37 -8.14 -2.76 8.18
C ALA A 37 -7.29 -3.99 8.50
N LEU A 38 -6.88 -4.09 9.76
CA LEU A 38 -6.10 -5.24 10.23
C LEU A 38 -7.01 -6.26 10.88
N LYS A 39 -6.65 -7.51 10.76
CA LYS A 39 -7.31 -8.59 11.48
C LYS A 39 -6.36 -9.13 12.54
N ASP A 40 -6.90 -9.90 13.48
CA ASP A 40 -6.09 -10.49 14.54
C ASP A 40 -5.01 -11.37 13.95
N GLY A 41 -3.81 -11.26 14.51
CA GLY A 41 -2.69 -12.07 14.09
C GLY A 41 -1.87 -11.41 13.00
N GLU A 42 -1.26 -12.22 12.17
CA GLU A 42 -0.36 -11.73 11.14
C GLU A 42 -1.14 -11.24 9.91
N ASN A 43 -0.79 -10.04 9.46
CA ASN A 43 -1.37 -9.45 8.26
C ASN A 43 -0.26 -9.29 7.23
N GLU A 44 -0.48 -9.81 6.04
CA GLU A 44 0.47 -9.65 4.95
C GLU A 44 -0.04 -8.55 4.03
N ILE A 45 0.79 -7.56 3.79
CA ILE A 45 0.43 -6.40 2.98
C ILE A 45 1.34 -6.39 1.77
N LYS A 46 0.76 -6.58 0.60
CA LYS A 46 1.50 -6.61 -0.66
C LYS A 46 1.35 -5.27 -1.36
N ILE A 47 2.48 -4.60 -1.57
CA ILE A 47 2.53 -3.30 -2.23
C ILE A 47 3.15 -3.50 -3.61
N VAL A 48 2.45 -3.09 -4.65
CA VAL A 48 2.92 -3.22 -6.02
C VAL A 48 2.91 -1.84 -6.67
N ALA A 49 4.06 -1.45 -7.21
CA ALA A 49 4.18 -0.22 -7.98
C ALA A 49 4.43 -0.61 -9.44
N GLN A 50 3.66 -0.01 -10.35
CA GLN A 50 3.77 -0.31 -11.77
C GLN A 50 3.90 0.99 -12.55
N ASP A 51 4.91 1.06 -13.43
CA ASP A 51 5.12 2.23 -14.26
C ASP A 51 4.41 2.08 -15.61
N GLN A 52 4.51 3.11 -16.45
CA GLN A 52 3.84 3.12 -17.75
C GLN A 52 4.40 2.08 -18.71
N ALA A 53 5.65 1.69 -18.54
CA ALA A 53 6.26 0.68 -19.38
C ALA A 53 5.91 -0.73 -18.97
N GLY A 54 5.15 -0.88 -17.88
CA GLY A 54 4.74 -2.19 -17.40
C GLY A 54 5.68 -2.82 -16.40
N ASN A 55 6.73 -2.11 -15.99
CA ASN A 55 7.65 -2.62 -14.98
C ASN A 55 6.97 -2.59 -13.62
N LYS A 56 7.11 -3.66 -12.87
CA LYS A 56 6.50 -3.79 -11.55
C LYS A 56 7.55 -3.96 -10.48
N THR A 57 7.35 -3.30 -9.36
CA THR A 57 8.14 -3.50 -8.15
C THR A 57 7.18 -3.95 -7.06
N GLU A 58 7.51 -5.05 -6.40
CA GLU A 58 6.65 -5.61 -5.35
C GLU A 58 7.39 -5.61 -4.04
N LYS A 59 6.65 -5.32 -2.97
CA LYS A 59 7.17 -5.38 -1.62
C LYS A 59 6.09 -5.95 -0.72
N THR A 60 6.47 -6.87 0.15
CA THR A 60 5.53 -7.45 1.11
C THR A 60 5.95 -7.06 2.51
N ILE A 61 5.00 -6.56 3.29
CA ILE A 61 5.21 -6.17 4.67
C ILE A 61 4.29 -7.04 5.52
N LYS A 62 4.81 -7.49 6.65
CA LYS A 62 4.02 -8.26 7.60
C LYS A 62 3.80 -7.43 8.86
N VAL A 63 2.55 -7.32 9.27
CA VAL A 63 2.15 -6.56 10.46
C VAL A 63 1.35 -7.49 11.35
N THR A 64 1.74 -7.59 12.62
CA THR A 64 1.02 -8.40 13.58
C THR A 64 0.14 -7.49 14.43
N TYR A 65 -1.14 -7.83 14.52
CA TYR A 65 -2.11 -7.04 15.28
C TYR A 65 -2.58 -7.84 16.50
N HIS A 66 -2.44 -7.22 17.67
CA HIS A 66 -2.92 -7.78 18.92
C HIS A 66 -3.93 -6.80 19.50
N PRO A 67 -5.21 -7.13 19.49
CA PRO A 67 -6.22 -6.23 20.05
C PRO A 67 -6.11 -6.12 21.58
#